data_ca0d0965ffaee906ea2d8f314a38f9f2
#
_entry.id   ca0d0965ffaee906ea2d8f314a38f9f2
#
_cell.length_a   1.000
_cell.length_b   1.000
_cell.length_c   1.000
_cell.angle_alpha   90.00
_cell.angle_beta   90.00
_cell.angle_gamma   90.00
#
_symmetry.space_group_name_H-M   'P 1'
#
loop_
_entity.id
_entity.type
_entity.pdbx_description
1 polymer ?
#
loop_
_entity_poly.entity_id
_entity_poly.type
_entity_poly.pdbx_seq_one_letter_code
_entity_poly.pdbx_strand_id
1 'polypeptide(L)'
;MKITLLTGKTFEIERAAGLPLKVVSPPRCRRLALRIDPKERQAVLNLPPSCPVGRAXXXXXXXXXXXEAHLLAVPESRPFADGAEISLFGEKVTIRHCPDLKGGVFVENGELKVSGEAAFLPRRVRDFIRREAAGRLLELSRQKAALIGCRVNRVTIKDTKSRWGSCSSLNNINYNWRIALAPMNAIDYLIAHETAHLRHRDHSKAFWNCVKTLCPFAESGRRWLKQNGGLLYAYE
;
A
#
# COMPACT_ATOMS: atom_id res chain seq x y z
N MET A 1 6.44 -29.67 9.54
CA MET A 1 6.72 -29.56 8.08
C MET A 1 8.21 -29.68 7.84
N LYS A 2 8.59 -30.67 7.00
CA LYS A 2 10.01 -30.82 6.60
C LYS A 2 10.31 -29.91 5.44
N ILE A 3 11.31 -29.08 5.60
CA ILE A 3 11.75 -28.18 4.54
C ILE A 3 13.14 -28.61 4.11
N THR A 4 13.25 -29.02 2.85
CA THR A 4 14.53 -29.36 2.25
C THR A 4 14.96 -28.20 1.36
N LEU A 5 16.10 -27.61 1.66
CA LEU A 5 16.69 -26.57 0.81
C LEU A 5 17.34 -27.22 -0.41
N LEU A 6 17.50 -26.44 -1.46
CA LEU A 6 18.24 -26.87 -2.68
C LEU A 6 19.68 -27.30 -2.36
N THR A 7 20.19 -26.93 -1.18
CA THR A 7 21.50 -27.35 -0.67
C THR A 7 21.47 -28.72 0.00
N GLY A 8 20.32 -29.40 0.02
CA GLY A 8 20.17 -30.73 0.65
C GLY A 8 19.96 -30.70 2.16
N LYS A 9 20.01 -29.56 2.81
CA LYS A 9 19.75 -29.43 4.25
C LYS A 9 18.25 -29.47 4.53
N THR A 10 17.82 -30.42 5.35
CA THR A 10 16.42 -30.57 5.77
C THR A 10 16.26 -30.15 7.23
N PHE A 11 15.23 -29.39 7.53
CA PHE A 11 14.85 -29.10 8.91
C PHE A 11 13.34 -29.10 9.07
N GLU A 12 12.89 -29.51 10.24
CA GLU A 12 11.49 -29.46 10.61
C GLU A 12 11.20 -28.16 11.35
N ILE A 13 10.25 -27.38 10.81
CA ILE A 13 9.68 -26.27 11.53
C ILE A 13 8.24 -26.67 11.85
N GLU A 14 7.96 -26.92 13.12
CA GLU A 14 6.57 -27.04 13.57
C GLU A 14 5.89 -25.68 13.32
N ARG A 15 4.62 -25.76 12.91
CA ARG A 15 3.81 -24.58 12.60
C ARG A 15 4.01 -23.49 13.65
N ALA A 16 4.56 -22.36 13.25
CA ALA A 16 4.54 -21.19 14.10
C ALA A 16 3.08 -20.68 14.15
N ALA A 17 2.39 -21.02 15.23
CA ALA A 17 1.10 -20.43 15.57
C ALA A 17 0.00 -20.53 14.50
N GLY A 18 -0.15 -21.69 13.89
CA GLY A 18 -1.27 -21.97 12.99
C GLY A 18 -1.17 -21.33 11.60
N LEU A 19 -0.11 -20.58 11.33
CA LEU A 19 0.03 -19.86 10.06
C LEU A 19 0.85 -20.66 9.04
N PRO A 20 0.46 -20.63 7.76
CA PRO A 20 1.30 -21.17 6.70
C PRO A 20 2.64 -20.44 6.67
N LEU A 21 3.74 -21.18 6.61
CA LEU A 21 5.09 -20.63 6.53
C LEU A 21 5.73 -21.01 5.21
N LYS A 22 6.07 -19.98 4.42
CA LYS A 22 6.82 -20.17 3.19
C LYS A 22 8.29 -19.80 3.44
N VAL A 23 9.20 -20.71 3.12
CA VAL A 23 10.63 -20.45 3.23
C VAL A 23 11.18 -20.21 1.82
N VAL A 24 11.89 -19.10 1.64
CA VAL A 24 12.54 -18.74 0.38
C VAL A 24 14.02 -18.46 0.63
N SER A 25 14.88 -19.01 -0.22
CA SER A 25 16.33 -18.86 -0.09
C SER A 25 16.92 -18.35 -1.42
N PRO A 26 16.70 -17.07 -1.75
CA PRO A 26 17.28 -16.51 -2.98
C PRO A 26 18.82 -16.54 -2.94
N PRO A 27 19.48 -16.80 -4.08
CA PRO A 27 20.95 -16.90 -4.11
C PRO A 27 21.68 -15.65 -3.58
N ARG A 28 21.07 -14.47 -3.73
CA ARG A 28 21.66 -13.21 -3.29
C ARG A 28 21.12 -12.74 -1.92
N CYS A 29 20.40 -13.59 -1.22
CA CYS A 29 19.86 -13.23 0.10
C CYS A 29 21.01 -13.16 1.12
N ARG A 30 21.19 -11.97 1.73
CA ARG A 30 22.25 -11.74 2.73
C ARG A 30 21.73 -11.62 4.15
N ARG A 31 20.41 -11.48 4.33
CA ARG A 31 19.81 -11.25 5.64
C ARG A 31 18.69 -12.23 5.93
N LEU A 32 18.76 -12.83 7.10
CA LEU A 32 17.64 -13.59 7.65
C LEU A 32 16.53 -12.61 8.01
N ALA A 33 15.35 -12.82 7.44
CA ALA A 33 14.22 -11.91 7.69
C ALA A 33 12.90 -12.66 7.59
N LEU A 34 12.04 -12.43 8.56
CA LEU A 34 10.67 -12.92 8.54
C LEU A 34 9.76 -11.75 8.15
N ARG A 35 8.90 -11.96 7.17
CA ARG A 35 7.92 -10.97 6.75
C ARG A 35 6.56 -11.62 6.56
N ILE A 36 5.52 -10.84 6.55
CA ILE A 36 4.18 -11.31 6.24
C ILE A 36 3.86 -10.98 4.78
N ASP A 37 3.29 -11.93 4.10
CA ASP A 37 2.63 -11.72 2.81
C ASP A 37 1.15 -11.55 3.10
N PRO A 38 0.63 -10.32 3.07
CA PRO A 38 -0.76 -10.08 3.43
C PRO A 38 -1.74 -10.69 2.42
N LYS A 39 -1.33 -10.79 1.16
CA LYS A 39 -2.18 -11.33 0.11
C LYS A 39 -2.41 -12.84 0.30
N GLU A 40 -1.33 -13.57 0.55
CA GLU A 40 -1.39 -15.02 0.73
C GLU A 40 -1.68 -15.41 2.20
N ARG A 41 -1.80 -14.42 3.10
CA ARG A 41 -2.01 -14.60 4.55
C ARG A 41 -1.04 -15.62 5.13
N GLN A 42 0.25 -15.46 4.77
CA GLN A 42 1.29 -16.41 5.19
C GLN A 42 2.54 -15.66 5.67
N ALA A 43 3.30 -16.32 6.53
CA ALA A 43 4.63 -15.85 6.90
C ALA A 43 5.64 -16.27 5.83
N VAL A 44 6.56 -15.38 5.46
CA VAL A 44 7.62 -15.68 4.49
C VAL A 44 8.96 -15.48 5.19
N LEU A 45 9.71 -16.55 5.31
CA LEU A 45 11.07 -16.54 5.88
C LEU A 45 12.09 -16.44 4.74
N ASN A 46 12.79 -15.32 4.65
CA ASN A 46 13.92 -15.15 3.76
C ASN A 46 15.16 -15.72 4.47
N LEU A 47 15.70 -16.80 3.93
CA LEU A 47 16.81 -17.55 4.55
C LEU A 47 18.07 -17.41 3.68
N PRO A 48 19.15 -16.78 4.17
CA PRO A 48 20.41 -16.78 3.44
C PRO A 48 20.92 -18.20 3.22
N PRO A 49 21.50 -18.52 2.04
CA PRO A 49 22.02 -19.87 1.77
C PRO A 49 23.05 -20.36 2.79
N SER A 50 23.81 -19.43 3.37
CA SER A 50 24.84 -19.74 4.37
C SER A 50 24.32 -19.74 5.82
N CYS A 51 23.03 -19.52 6.04
CA CYS A 51 22.50 -19.38 7.40
C CYS A 51 22.44 -20.73 8.14
N PRO A 52 23.03 -20.85 9.33
CA PRO A 52 22.86 -22.03 10.15
C PRO A 52 21.38 -22.28 10.51
N VAL A 53 20.98 -23.53 10.45
CA VAL A 53 19.58 -23.91 10.70
C VAL A 53 19.10 -23.46 12.11
N GLY A 54 19.96 -23.62 13.11
CA GLY A 54 19.66 -23.21 14.49
C GLY A 54 19.33 -21.71 14.59
N ARG A 55 19.98 -20.89 13.80
CA ARG A 55 19.71 -19.44 13.76
C ARG A 55 18.36 -19.11 13.11
N ALA A 56 18.02 -19.87 12.12
CA ALA A 56 16.70 -19.71 11.49
C ALA A 56 15.54 -20.06 12.44
N UNK A 57 15.68 -21.02 13.05
CA UNK A 57 14.75 -21.48 14.00
C UNK A 57 14.59 -20.57 15.16
N UNK A 58 15.56 -19.92 15.58
CA UNK A 58 15.54 -18.96 16.63
C UNK A 58 14.85 -17.69 16.17
N UNK A 59 15.13 -17.36 15.04
CA UNK A 59 14.50 -16.24 14.44
C UNK A 59 13.05 -16.48 14.17
N UNK A 60 12.58 -17.67 13.97
CA UNK A 60 11.24 -17.99 13.74
C UNK A 60 10.46 -18.09 14.99
N UNK A 61 11.04 -18.48 15.97
CA UNK A 61 10.42 -18.57 17.23
C UNK A 61 10.27 -17.23 17.93
N UNK A 62 11.18 -16.48 17.81
CA UNK A 62 11.24 -15.15 18.37
C UNK A 62 10.34 -14.18 17.64
N UNK A 63 10.21 -14.33 16.52
CA UNK A 63 9.39 -13.53 15.70
C UNK A 63 7.96 -13.99 15.56
N UNK A 64 7.59 -15.12 15.99
CA UNK A 64 6.31 -15.70 15.92
C UNK A 64 5.25 -14.94 16.64
N UNK A 65 5.48 -14.34 17.59
CA UNK A 65 4.61 -13.52 18.32
C UNK A 65 4.32 -12.20 17.65
N UNK A 66 5.21 -11.84 17.12
CA UNK A 66 5.10 -10.66 16.36
C UNK A 66 4.45 -10.89 15.00
N UNK A 67 4.57 -11.98 14.67
CA UNK A 67 3.96 -12.40 13.50
C UNK A 67 2.50 -12.67 13.63
N GLU A 68 2.06 -13.11 14.70
CA GLU A 68 0.64 -13.30 15.03
C GLU A 68 -0.12 -11.98 15.12
N ALA A 69 0.41 -11.10 15.95
CA ALA A 69 -0.21 -9.79 16.10
C ALA A 69 -0.31 -9.04 14.75
N HIS A 70 0.72 -9.19 13.92
CA HIS A 70 0.69 -8.57 12.59
C HIS A 70 -0.31 -9.24 11.63
N LEU A 71 -0.51 -10.53 11.74
CA LEU A 71 -1.46 -11.26 10.89
C LEU A 71 -2.91 -11.05 11.34
N LEU A 72 -3.11 -10.92 12.64
CA LEU A 72 -4.41 -10.47 13.17
C LEU A 72 -4.71 -9.03 12.70
N ALA A 73 -3.66 -8.26 12.44
CA ALA A 73 -3.78 -6.91 11.88
C ALA A 73 -3.86 -6.88 10.34
N VAL A 74 -3.66 -8.03 9.64
CA VAL A 74 -3.87 -8.09 8.18
C VAL A 74 -5.37 -8.01 7.93
N PRO A 75 -5.83 -6.98 7.25
CA PRO A 75 -7.27 -6.81 7.02
C PRO A 75 -7.81 -7.96 6.18
N GLU A 76 -9.04 -8.34 6.45
CA GLU A 76 -9.77 -9.25 5.58
C GLU A 76 -9.87 -8.62 4.18
N SER A 77 -9.79 -9.47 3.16
CA SER A 77 -9.95 -9.02 1.78
C SER A 77 -11.26 -8.26 1.61
N ARG A 78 -11.20 -7.14 0.94
CA ARG A 78 -12.35 -6.28 0.59
C ARG A 78 -12.44 -6.25 -0.94
N PRO A 79 -13.06 -7.27 -1.53
CA PRO A 79 -13.15 -7.31 -2.99
C PRO A 79 -14.03 -6.18 -3.50
N PHE A 80 -13.69 -5.67 -4.66
CA PHE A 80 -14.58 -4.75 -5.37
C PHE A 80 -15.73 -5.56 -5.96
N ALA A 81 -16.87 -5.53 -5.29
CA ALA A 81 -18.06 -6.30 -5.66
C ALA A 81 -19.28 -5.38 -5.73
N ASP A 82 -20.32 -5.84 -6.43
CA ASP A 82 -21.58 -5.11 -6.49
C ASP A 82 -22.14 -4.93 -5.07
N GLY A 83 -22.58 -3.72 -4.76
CA GLY A 83 -23.09 -3.34 -3.45
C GLY A 83 -22.00 -2.97 -2.42
N ALA A 84 -20.72 -3.22 -2.73
CA ALA A 84 -19.64 -2.88 -1.80
C ALA A 84 -19.47 -1.36 -1.69
N GLU A 85 -19.25 -0.88 -0.47
CA GLU A 85 -18.98 0.53 -0.21
C GLU A 85 -17.47 0.76 -0.14
N ILE A 86 -17.00 1.81 -0.80
CA ILE A 86 -15.61 2.25 -0.74
C ILE A 86 -15.55 3.75 -0.45
N SER A 87 -14.44 4.18 0.12
CA SER A 87 -14.10 5.61 0.15
C SER A 87 -13.35 5.95 -1.15
N LEU A 88 -13.68 7.05 -1.78
CA LEU A 88 -12.95 7.54 -2.95
C LEU A 88 -12.68 9.02 -2.73
N PHE A 89 -11.43 9.37 -2.49
CA PHE A 89 -11.01 10.74 -2.12
C PHE A 89 -11.82 11.31 -0.95
N GLY A 90 -12.07 10.45 0.05
CA GLY A 90 -12.80 10.85 1.25
C GLY A 90 -14.32 10.77 1.14
N GLU A 91 -14.84 10.58 -0.06
CA GLU A 91 -16.29 10.46 -0.29
C GLU A 91 -16.70 8.99 -0.34
N LYS A 92 -17.81 8.68 0.30
CA LYS A 92 -18.37 7.32 0.30
C LYS A 92 -19.09 7.09 -1.03
N VAL A 93 -18.72 6.01 -1.73
CA VAL A 93 -19.42 5.59 -2.95
C VAL A 93 -19.75 4.10 -2.88
N THR A 94 -20.90 3.71 -3.44
CA THR A 94 -21.33 2.31 -3.53
C THR A 94 -21.10 1.80 -4.95
N ILE A 95 -20.40 0.68 -5.07
CA ILE A 95 -20.18 0.04 -6.37
C ILE A 95 -21.51 -0.53 -6.86
N ARG A 96 -21.89 -0.22 -8.11
CA ARG A 96 -23.11 -0.74 -8.76
C ARG A 96 -22.77 -1.37 -10.11
N HIS A 97 -22.99 -2.66 -10.20
CA HIS A 97 -22.86 -3.38 -11.46
C HIS A 97 -24.05 -3.09 -12.37
N CYS A 98 -23.80 -2.51 -13.53
CA CYS A 98 -24.82 -2.11 -14.49
C CYS A 98 -24.42 -2.67 -15.86
N PRO A 99 -24.66 -3.98 -16.12
CA PRO A 99 -24.10 -4.66 -17.32
C PRO A 99 -24.52 -4.01 -18.64
N ASP A 100 -25.74 -3.50 -18.71
CA ASP A 100 -26.31 -2.94 -19.93
C ASP A 100 -25.96 -1.45 -20.13
N LEU A 101 -25.31 -0.84 -19.15
CA LEU A 101 -24.96 0.57 -19.22
C LEU A 101 -23.86 0.82 -20.26
N LYS A 102 -24.05 1.81 -21.10
CA LYS A 102 -23.00 2.30 -22.00
C LYS A 102 -22.23 3.42 -21.30
N GLY A 103 -20.91 3.46 -21.45
CA GLY A 103 -20.11 4.54 -20.88
C GLY A 103 -18.99 4.14 -19.93
N GLY A 104 -18.82 2.85 -19.68
CA GLY A 104 -17.65 2.38 -18.90
C GLY A 104 -17.85 2.43 -17.40
N VAL A 105 -16.97 3.16 -16.69
CA VAL A 105 -17.02 3.27 -15.22
C VAL A 105 -17.01 4.76 -14.87
N PHE A 106 -17.97 5.20 -14.07
CA PHE A 106 -18.10 6.60 -13.62
C PHE A 106 -18.89 6.70 -12.32
N VAL A 107 -18.72 7.82 -11.62
CA VAL A 107 -19.46 8.10 -10.39
C VAL A 107 -20.66 9.00 -10.71
N GLU A 108 -21.81 8.62 -10.22
CA GLU A 108 -23.05 9.40 -10.33
C GLU A 108 -23.93 9.17 -9.11
N ASN A 109 -24.37 10.24 -8.46
CA ASN A 109 -25.26 10.20 -7.28
C ASN A 109 -24.77 9.30 -6.14
N GLY A 110 -23.45 9.32 -5.86
CA GLY A 110 -22.87 8.50 -4.79
C GLY A 110 -22.66 7.03 -5.16
N GLU A 111 -22.93 6.67 -6.40
CA GLU A 111 -22.70 5.32 -6.91
C GLU A 111 -21.58 5.29 -7.94
N LEU A 112 -20.71 4.28 -7.83
CA LEU A 112 -19.70 3.97 -8.84
C LEU A 112 -20.33 2.94 -9.80
N LYS A 113 -20.89 3.42 -10.90
CA LYS A 113 -21.54 2.58 -11.90
C LYS A 113 -20.50 1.89 -12.77
N VAL A 114 -20.62 0.57 -12.91
CA VAL A 114 -19.65 -0.27 -13.62
C VAL A 114 -20.36 -1.09 -14.68
N SER A 115 -20.10 -0.81 -15.95
CA SER A 115 -20.69 -1.52 -17.10
C SER A 115 -19.94 -2.83 -17.40
N GLY A 116 -20.53 -3.66 -18.24
CA GLY A 116 -19.93 -4.87 -18.80
C GLY A 116 -20.09 -6.10 -17.89
N GLU A 117 -19.36 -7.16 -18.21
CA GLU A 117 -19.52 -8.46 -17.54
C GLU A 117 -19.04 -8.41 -16.08
N ALA A 118 -19.78 -9.11 -15.22
CA ALA A 118 -19.50 -9.17 -13.77
C ALA A 118 -18.09 -9.67 -13.45
N ALA A 119 -17.57 -10.61 -14.24
CA ALA A 119 -16.22 -11.17 -14.05
C ALA A 119 -15.12 -10.10 -14.11
N PHE A 120 -15.35 -9.00 -14.82
CA PHE A 120 -14.37 -7.92 -14.98
C PHE A 120 -14.61 -6.75 -14.02
N LEU A 121 -15.67 -6.80 -13.21
CA LEU A 121 -16.02 -5.70 -12.31
C LEU A 121 -14.85 -5.28 -11.40
N PRO A 122 -14.16 -6.18 -10.67
CA PRO A 122 -13.08 -5.75 -9.77
C PRO A 122 -11.93 -5.05 -10.52
N ARG A 123 -11.57 -5.58 -11.69
CA ARG A 123 -10.53 -4.97 -12.52
C ARG A 123 -10.94 -3.58 -13.00
N ARG A 124 -12.19 -3.43 -13.47
CA ARG A 124 -12.71 -2.16 -14.00
C ARG A 124 -12.77 -1.08 -12.91
N VAL A 125 -13.18 -1.46 -11.69
CA VAL A 125 -13.18 -0.55 -10.52
C VAL A 125 -11.74 -0.10 -10.23
N ARG A 126 -10.81 -1.05 -10.13
CA ARG A 126 -9.40 -0.74 -9.84
C ARG A 126 -8.80 0.20 -10.91
N ASP A 127 -9.07 -0.08 -12.19
CA ASP A 127 -8.55 0.74 -13.30
C ASP A 127 -9.14 2.16 -13.24
N PHE A 128 -10.42 2.29 -12.89
CA PHE A 128 -11.08 3.58 -12.68
C PHE A 128 -10.39 4.35 -11.55
N ILE A 129 -10.22 3.72 -10.37
CA ILE A 129 -9.58 4.36 -9.21
C ILE A 129 -8.16 4.83 -9.58
N ARG A 130 -7.39 4.01 -10.30
CA ARG A 130 -6.03 4.37 -10.74
C ARG A 130 -6.04 5.58 -11.68
N ARG A 131 -7.00 5.66 -12.58
CA ARG A 131 -7.14 6.78 -13.52
C ARG A 131 -7.51 8.06 -12.76
N GLU A 132 -8.49 7.99 -11.85
CA GLU A 132 -8.88 9.12 -11.00
C GLU A 132 -7.71 9.58 -10.13
N ALA A 133 -7.00 8.62 -9.54
CA ALA A 133 -5.82 8.92 -8.73
C ALA A 133 -4.76 9.69 -9.55
N ALA A 134 -4.53 9.27 -10.80
CA ALA A 134 -3.54 9.92 -11.64
C ALA A 134 -3.88 11.41 -11.89
N GLY A 135 -5.13 11.70 -12.23
CA GLY A 135 -5.57 13.06 -12.47
C GLY A 135 -5.58 13.93 -11.21
N ARG A 136 -6.28 13.47 -10.18
CA ARG A 136 -6.47 14.25 -8.96
C ARG A 136 -5.17 14.47 -8.17
N LEU A 137 -4.33 13.42 -8.03
CA LEU A 137 -3.07 13.57 -7.28
C LEU A 137 -2.08 14.46 -8.03
N LEU A 138 -2.08 14.45 -9.36
CA LEU A 138 -1.26 15.38 -10.16
C LEU A 138 -1.69 16.83 -9.90
N GLU A 139 -2.98 17.09 -9.98
CA GLU A 139 -3.54 18.43 -9.79
C GLU A 139 -3.23 18.96 -8.38
N LEU A 140 -3.56 18.17 -7.36
CA LEU A 140 -3.31 18.56 -5.97
C LEU A 140 -1.81 18.75 -5.67
N SER A 141 -0.95 17.91 -6.26
CA SER A 141 0.51 18.06 -6.11
C SER A 141 1.01 19.35 -6.75
N ARG A 142 0.47 19.72 -7.92
CA ARG A 142 0.83 20.96 -8.61
C ARG A 142 0.38 22.19 -7.82
N GLN A 143 -0.82 22.15 -7.27
CA GLN A 143 -1.34 23.23 -6.42
C GLN A 143 -0.45 23.45 -5.20
N LYS A 144 -0.09 22.39 -4.48
CA LYS A 144 0.80 22.51 -3.32
C LYS A 144 2.21 22.94 -3.72
N ALA A 145 2.74 22.44 -4.82
CA ALA A 145 4.07 22.82 -5.29
C ALA A 145 4.14 24.32 -5.61
N ALA A 146 3.10 24.88 -6.21
CA ALA A 146 3.01 26.32 -6.51
C ALA A 146 3.10 27.17 -5.24
N LEU A 147 2.50 26.71 -4.12
CA LEU A 147 2.54 27.42 -2.83
C LEU A 147 3.97 27.60 -2.28
N ILE A 148 4.88 26.71 -2.68
CA ILE A 148 6.29 26.78 -2.26
C ILE A 148 7.25 27.15 -3.39
N GLY A 149 6.72 27.66 -4.49
CA GLY A 149 7.52 28.09 -5.64
C GLY A 149 8.26 26.96 -6.35
N CYS A 150 7.72 25.75 -6.29
CA CYS A 150 8.32 24.56 -6.93
C CYS A 150 7.43 24.04 -8.06
N ARG A 151 7.99 23.15 -8.90
CA ARG A 151 7.23 22.52 -9.99
C ARG A 151 7.38 20.99 -9.89
N VAL A 152 6.25 20.32 -10.01
CA VAL A 152 6.20 18.86 -10.17
C VAL A 152 6.46 18.54 -11.64
N ASN A 153 7.46 17.74 -11.91
CA ASN A 153 7.76 17.29 -13.27
C ASN A 153 6.72 16.26 -13.74
N ARG A 154 6.54 15.20 -12.93
CA ARG A 154 5.64 14.10 -13.29
C ARG A 154 5.05 13.45 -12.03
N VAL A 155 3.78 13.03 -12.11
CA VAL A 155 3.18 12.14 -11.10
C VAL A 155 2.93 10.78 -11.76
N THR A 156 3.30 9.71 -11.07
CA THR A 156 3.10 8.33 -11.53
C THR A 156 2.38 7.53 -10.45
N ILE A 157 1.36 6.79 -10.86
CA ILE A 157 0.61 5.92 -9.98
C ILE A 157 1.21 4.51 -10.01
N LYS A 158 1.59 4.02 -8.85
CA LYS A 158 2.26 2.73 -8.66
C LYS A 158 1.40 1.78 -7.83
N ASP A 159 1.80 0.54 -7.77
CA ASP A 159 1.26 -0.47 -6.85
C ASP A 159 2.42 -0.97 -5.97
N THR A 160 2.81 -0.14 -5.02
CA THR A 160 3.95 -0.40 -4.13
C THR A 160 3.49 -1.12 -2.87
N LYS A 161 4.32 -2.00 -2.32
CA LYS A 161 4.00 -2.79 -1.13
C LYS A 161 4.50 -2.17 0.18
N SER A 162 5.39 -1.16 0.11
CA SER A 162 6.11 -0.68 1.30
C SER A 162 6.10 0.83 1.50
N ARG A 163 5.48 1.57 0.61
CA ARG A 163 5.44 3.04 0.73
C ARG A 163 4.21 3.61 0.04
N TRP A 164 3.71 4.73 0.55
CA TRP A 164 2.55 5.44 0.00
C TRP A 164 2.95 6.43 -1.08
N GLY A 165 4.14 7.02 -0.95
CA GLY A 165 4.66 7.97 -1.91
C GLY A 165 6.18 7.94 -1.99
N SER A 166 6.72 8.68 -2.94
CA SER A 166 8.16 8.98 -3.03
C SER A 166 8.37 10.13 -4.01
N CYS A 167 9.38 10.97 -3.73
CA CYS A 167 9.78 12.05 -4.62
C CYS A 167 11.24 11.86 -5.04
N SER A 168 11.52 11.91 -6.34
CA SER A 168 12.88 11.76 -6.87
C SER A 168 13.59 13.11 -6.99
N SER A 169 14.93 13.06 -7.18
CA SER A 169 15.74 14.25 -7.43
C SER A 169 15.32 15.03 -8.68
N LEU A 170 14.64 14.37 -9.62
CA LEU A 170 14.12 14.99 -10.84
C LEU A 170 12.69 15.55 -10.67
N ASN A 171 12.24 15.74 -9.42
CA ASN A 171 10.91 16.26 -9.10
C ASN A 171 9.77 15.40 -9.66
N ASN A 172 10.01 14.08 -9.80
CA ASN A 172 8.96 13.12 -10.13
C ASN A 172 8.40 12.53 -8.84
N ILE A 173 7.09 12.58 -8.68
CA ILE A 173 6.40 12.05 -7.50
C ILE A 173 5.69 10.76 -7.91
N ASN A 174 5.82 9.73 -7.08
CA ASN A 174 5.06 8.49 -7.24
C ASN A 174 4.11 8.34 -6.06
N TYR A 175 2.90 7.86 -6.32
CA TYR A 175 1.92 7.53 -5.29
C TYR A 175 1.41 6.11 -5.49
N ASN A 176 1.12 5.43 -4.38
CA ASN A 176 0.36 4.18 -4.41
C ASN A 176 -1.10 4.52 -4.73
N TRP A 177 -1.71 3.79 -5.69
CA TRP A 177 -3.08 4.06 -6.12
C TRP A 177 -4.10 3.95 -4.98
N ARG A 178 -3.82 3.07 -4.01
CA ARG A 178 -4.73 2.83 -2.90
C ARG A 178 -4.90 4.04 -1.98
N ILE A 179 -4.01 5.04 -2.08
CA ILE A 179 -4.19 6.26 -1.29
C ILE A 179 -5.50 6.99 -1.66
N ALA A 180 -6.00 6.81 -2.87
CA ALA A 180 -7.29 7.37 -3.30
C ALA A 180 -8.47 6.82 -2.48
N LEU A 181 -8.27 5.70 -1.78
CA LEU A 181 -9.29 5.08 -0.90
C LEU A 181 -9.19 5.56 0.55
N ALA A 182 -8.22 6.42 0.86
CA ALA A 182 -8.04 6.99 2.19
C ALA A 182 -8.95 8.22 2.40
N PRO A 183 -9.17 8.64 3.65
CA PRO A 183 -9.85 9.91 3.90
C PRO A 183 -9.00 11.09 3.44
N MET A 184 -9.66 12.20 3.14
CA MET A 184 -9.00 13.36 2.50
C MET A 184 -7.85 13.92 3.32
N ASN A 185 -7.93 13.92 4.65
CA ASN A 185 -6.84 14.41 5.50
C ASN A 185 -5.55 13.58 5.34
N ALA A 186 -5.68 12.25 5.12
CA ALA A 186 -4.54 11.37 4.90
C ALA A 186 -3.94 11.57 3.50
N ILE A 187 -4.80 11.78 2.50
CA ILE A 187 -4.39 12.09 1.13
C ILE A 187 -3.63 13.42 1.12
N ASP A 188 -4.23 14.45 1.73
CA ASP A 188 -3.66 15.80 1.77
C ASP A 188 -2.30 15.83 2.46
N TYR A 189 -2.18 15.11 3.59
CA TYR A 189 -0.90 14.94 4.28
C TYR A 189 0.14 14.29 3.37
N LEU A 190 -0.20 13.19 2.71
CA LEU A 190 0.76 12.48 1.84
C LEU A 190 1.22 13.39 0.70
N ILE A 191 0.29 14.11 0.06
CA ILE A 191 0.64 15.03 -1.02
C ILE A 191 1.58 16.12 -0.49
N ALA A 192 1.27 16.71 0.67
CA ALA A 192 2.12 17.72 1.30
C ALA A 192 3.52 17.18 1.60
N HIS A 193 3.61 15.94 2.10
CA HIS A 193 4.86 15.27 2.40
C HIS A 193 5.73 15.11 1.15
N GLU A 194 5.15 14.55 0.08
CA GLU A 194 5.92 14.32 -1.15
C GLU A 194 6.25 15.63 -1.87
N THR A 195 5.36 16.62 -1.79
CA THR A 195 5.60 17.94 -2.37
C THR A 195 6.71 18.69 -1.61
N ALA A 196 6.76 18.57 -0.28
CA ALA A 196 7.82 19.20 0.51
C ALA A 196 9.21 18.69 0.10
N HIS A 197 9.29 17.44 -0.38
CA HIS A 197 10.56 16.87 -0.90
C HIS A 197 11.04 17.56 -2.19
N LEU A 198 10.22 18.33 -2.88
CA LEU A 198 10.68 19.14 -4.01
C LEU A 198 11.69 20.21 -3.56
N ARG A 199 11.58 20.65 -2.31
CA ARG A 199 12.40 21.70 -1.72
C ARG A 199 13.42 21.17 -0.70
N HIS A 200 13.04 20.17 0.10
CA HIS A 200 13.84 19.59 1.19
C HIS A 200 13.94 18.09 1.01
N ARG A 201 15.12 17.59 0.66
CA ARG A 201 15.31 16.14 0.35
C ARG A 201 15.43 15.26 1.59
N ASP A 202 15.67 15.86 2.74
CA ASP A 202 15.76 15.19 4.04
C ASP A 202 14.48 15.41 4.85
N HIS A 203 14.40 14.84 6.04
CA HIS A 203 13.29 15.06 6.97
C HIS A 203 13.71 15.99 8.13
N SER A 204 14.43 17.06 7.79
CA SER A 204 14.88 18.09 8.73
C SER A 204 13.73 18.91 9.30
N LYS A 205 14.04 19.79 10.25
CA LYS A 205 13.06 20.75 10.80
C LYS A 205 12.45 21.61 9.69
N ALA A 206 13.27 22.03 8.70
CA ALA A 206 12.80 22.81 7.57
C ALA A 206 11.78 22.03 6.72
N PHE A 207 12.04 20.74 6.48
CA PHE A 207 11.09 19.86 5.80
C PHE A 207 9.74 19.81 6.53
N TRP A 208 9.76 19.54 7.85
CA TRP A 208 8.51 19.44 8.62
C TRP A 208 7.75 20.76 8.69
N ASN A 209 8.46 21.89 8.75
CA ASN A 209 7.83 23.21 8.67
C ASN A 209 7.15 23.40 7.31
N CYS A 210 7.81 23.00 6.23
CA CYS A 210 7.23 23.05 4.87
C CYS A 210 5.96 22.18 4.78
N VAL A 211 6.00 20.96 5.33
CA VAL A 211 4.81 20.08 5.36
C VAL A 211 3.65 20.77 6.10
N LYS A 212 3.92 21.39 7.25
CA LYS A 212 2.89 22.11 8.03
C LYS A 212 2.31 23.31 7.28
N THR A 213 3.14 24.01 6.53
CA THR A 213 2.67 25.13 5.67
C THR A 213 1.73 24.61 4.58
N LEU A 214 2.09 23.48 3.96
CA LEU A 214 1.29 22.87 2.87
C LEU A 214 0.04 22.15 3.39
N CYS A 215 0.05 21.68 4.63
CA CYS A 215 -1.06 20.94 5.24
C CYS A 215 -1.09 21.24 6.75
N PRO A 216 -1.84 22.25 7.18
CA PRO A 216 -1.89 22.64 8.61
C PRO A 216 -2.31 21.51 9.55
N PHE A 217 -3.12 20.58 9.05
CA PHE A 217 -3.60 19.42 9.82
C PHE A 217 -2.82 18.13 9.52
N ALA A 218 -1.54 18.26 9.09
CA ALA A 218 -0.70 17.14 8.67
C ALA A 218 -0.62 16.01 9.71
N GLU A 219 -0.63 16.34 11.01
CA GLU A 219 -0.51 15.33 12.06
C GLU A 219 -1.68 14.35 12.07
N SER A 220 -2.90 14.81 11.79
CA SER A 220 -4.09 13.94 11.72
C SER A 220 -3.97 12.93 10.57
N GLY A 221 -3.55 13.39 9.40
CA GLY A 221 -3.37 12.53 8.23
C GLY A 221 -2.23 11.53 8.44
N ARG A 222 -1.11 12.00 9.00
CA ARG A 222 0.05 11.17 9.35
C ARG A 222 -0.35 10.05 10.30
N ARG A 223 -1.08 10.40 11.35
CA ARG A 223 -1.57 9.45 12.37
C ARG A 223 -2.49 8.42 11.72
N TRP A 224 -3.42 8.89 10.89
CA TRP A 224 -4.34 8.00 10.19
C TRP A 224 -3.58 6.98 9.33
N LEU A 225 -2.63 7.43 8.50
CA LEU A 225 -1.84 6.53 7.64
C LEU A 225 -1.03 5.52 8.46
N LYS A 226 -0.47 5.97 9.59
CA LYS A 226 0.28 5.08 10.47
C LYS A 226 -0.60 3.98 11.08
N GLN A 227 -1.83 4.33 11.48
CA GLN A 227 -2.75 3.41 12.16
C GLN A 227 -3.56 2.56 11.18
N ASN A 228 -3.98 3.12 10.07
CA ASN A 228 -4.98 2.52 9.19
C ASN A 228 -4.46 2.23 7.77
N GLY A 229 -3.28 2.73 7.41
CA GLY A 229 -2.79 2.56 6.04
C GLY A 229 -2.78 1.09 5.60
N GLY A 230 -2.39 0.19 6.51
CA GLY A 230 -2.41 -1.24 6.23
C GLY A 230 -3.76 -1.77 5.71
N LEU A 231 -4.87 -1.17 6.18
CA LEU A 231 -6.22 -1.57 5.77
C LEU A 231 -6.48 -1.35 4.27
N LEU A 232 -5.77 -0.39 3.66
CA LEU A 232 -5.94 -0.09 2.24
C LEU A 232 -5.43 -1.22 1.34
N TYR A 233 -4.53 -2.07 1.84
CA TYR A 233 -4.04 -3.22 1.07
C TYR A 233 -5.07 -4.35 0.98
N ALA A 234 -6.15 -4.29 1.75
CA ALA A 234 -7.25 -5.24 1.67
C ALA A 234 -8.06 -5.13 0.36
N TYR A 235 -8.04 -3.94 -0.27
CA TYR A 235 -8.78 -3.71 -1.50
C TYR A 235 -8.11 -4.35 -2.72
N GLU A 236 -8.85 -5.21 -3.45
CA GLU A 236 -8.37 -5.94 -4.63
C GLU A 236 -9.49 -6.32 -5.62
#